data_68667092ddab9444a17131808e0a173c
#
_entry.id   68667092ddab9444a17131808e0a173c
#
_cell.length_a   1.000
_cell.length_b   1.000
_cell.length_c   1.000
_cell.angle_alpha   90.00
_cell.angle_beta   90.00
_cell.angle_gamma   90.00
#
_symmetry.space_group_name_H-M   'P 1'
#
loop_
_entity.id
_entity.type
_entity.pdbx_description
1 polymer ?
#
loop_
_entity_poly.entity_id
_entity_poly.type
_entity_poly.pdbx_seq_one_letter_code
_entity_poly.pdbx_strand_id
1 'polypeptide(L)'
;KSLTFIDDLKLRASYGLTGNFRIPNYGAQGEVAYYSYVLGGNSADVVKGAAPKSMPNPELHWEKTAQVNIGFDASLFKNRLTLGLDLYNSNTYDLLLDVPVPMTTGYKTRLENIGKVNNKGVEFNIATNQKMGDFNWSVYFNISKNINEVKELGPGNADIISSGSVSNAYFITRVGEPIGSYYLPVVEGVFKNQEEVDATLHYMDSPTNYGLADTKPGDFKFKDVNGDKVLDISDTDRAIVGNYMPDFTYGFGATLAWKGIDFGIVFQGVQGNEILNLSRRYFYNHEGNMNNYK
;
A
#
# COMPACT_ATOMS: atom_id res chain seq x y z
N LYS A 1 46.19 -21.96 -0.49
CA LYS A 1 46.38 -20.91 0.54
C LYS A 1 45.10 -20.83 1.33
N SER A 2 45.11 -21.20 2.61
CA SER A 2 43.96 -21.03 3.48
C SER A 2 43.75 -19.54 3.68
N LEU A 3 42.50 -19.09 3.47
CA LEU A 3 42.09 -17.71 3.75
C LEU A 3 41.93 -17.58 5.30
N THR A 4 43.02 -17.23 5.98
CA THR A 4 43.13 -17.22 7.45
C THR A 4 42.23 -16.16 8.15
N PHE A 5 41.55 -15.33 7.38
CA PHE A 5 40.65 -14.32 7.91
C PHE A 5 39.17 -14.76 7.93
N ILE A 6 38.82 -15.88 7.29
CA ILE A 6 37.47 -16.46 7.29
C ILE A 6 37.43 -17.53 8.39
N ASP A 7 36.54 -17.36 9.34
CA ASP A 7 36.32 -18.29 10.44
C ASP A 7 35.20 -19.28 10.11
N ASP A 8 34.11 -18.75 9.52
CA ASP A 8 32.97 -19.54 9.08
C ASP A 8 32.36 -18.94 7.81
N LEU A 9 31.85 -19.80 6.95
CA LEU A 9 31.17 -19.44 5.73
C LEU A 9 30.02 -20.41 5.51
N LYS A 10 28.80 -19.91 5.49
CA LYS A 10 27.60 -20.71 5.30
C LYS A 10 26.77 -20.19 4.16
N LEU A 11 26.48 -21.06 3.20
CA LEU A 11 25.48 -20.81 2.17
C LEU A 11 24.16 -21.47 2.58
N ARG A 12 23.08 -20.76 2.39
CA ARG A 12 21.71 -21.23 2.66
C ARG A 12 20.88 -21.12 1.40
N ALA A 13 20.08 -22.14 1.14
CA ALA A 13 19.06 -22.10 0.12
C ALA A 13 17.81 -22.78 0.67
N SER A 14 16.66 -22.17 0.48
CA SER A 14 15.40 -22.75 0.89
C SER A 14 14.30 -22.47 -0.11
N TYR A 15 13.36 -23.40 -0.20
CA TYR A 15 12.11 -23.26 -0.90
C TYR A 15 10.98 -23.67 0.05
N GLY A 16 9.93 -22.88 0.12
CA GLY A 16 8.79 -23.16 0.97
C GLY A 16 7.48 -22.79 0.28
N LEU A 17 6.45 -23.56 0.59
CA LEU A 17 5.07 -23.24 0.23
C LEU A 17 4.27 -23.07 1.51
N THR A 18 3.65 -21.91 1.68
CA THR A 18 2.82 -21.59 2.84
C THR A 18 1.41 -21.22 2.39
N GLY A 19 0.42 -21.53 3.23
CA GLY A 19 -0.98 -21.19 3.00
C GLY A 19 -1.46 -20.14 4.01
N ASN A 20 -2.23 -19.17 3.56
CA ASN A 20 -2.98 -18.26 4.40
C ASN A 20 -4.45 -18.65 4.41
N PHE A 21 -4.95 -19.11 5.55
CA PHE A 21 -6.32 -19.59 5.72
C PHE A 21 -7.28 -18.49 6.24
N ARG A 22 -6.88 -17.24 6.25
CA ARG A 22 -7.72 -16.12 6.70
C ARG A 22 -8.81 -15.78 5.67
N ILE A 23 -9.70 -16.73 5.45
CA ILE A 23 -10.92 -16.53 4.69
C ILE A 23 -12.00 -16.07 5.66
N PRO A 24 -12.84 -15.07 5.33
CA PRO A 24 -13.96 -14.68 6.17
C PRO A 24 -14.84 -15.90 6.52
N ASN A 25 -15.27 -16.02 7.76
CA ASN A 25 -16.22 -17.06 8.15
C ASN A 25 -17.45 -16.98 7.27
N TYR A 26 -17.85 -18.11 6.71
CA TYR A 26 -18.95 -18.21 5.74
C TYR A 26 -18.73 -17.43 4.42
N GLY A 27 -17.52 -17.00 4.11
CA GLY A 27 -17.22 -16.24 2.89
C GLY A 27 -17.59 -16.94 1.58
N ALA A 28 -17.60 -18.28 1.58
CA ALA A 28 -18.07 -19.07 0.44
C ALA A 28 -19.59 -19.07 0.27
N GLN A 29 -20.34 -18.71 1.33
CA GLN A 29 -21.80 -18.68 1.34
C GLN A 29 -22.28 -17.24 1.13
N GLY A 30 -23.44 -17.10 0.47
CA GLY A 30 -24.10 -15.81 0.37
C GLY A 30 -24.65 -15.36 1.73
N GLU A 31 -24.20 -14.22 2.21
CA GLU A 31 -24.77 -13.60 3.40
C GLU A 31 -26.14 -12.98 3.09
N VAL A 32 -27.05 -13.04 4.06
CA VAL A 32 -28.33 -12.35 4.03
C VAL A 32 -28.28 -11.20 5.03
N ALA A 33 -28.66 -10.01 4.59
CA ALA A 33 -28.79 -8.84 5.47
C ALA A 33 -30.25 -8.44 5.61
N TYR A 34 -30.58 -7.84 6.75
CA TYR A 34 -31.89 -7.24 6.98
C TYR A 34 -31.87 -5.77 6.60
N TYR A 35 -32.86 -5.40 5.79
CA TYR A 35 -33.06 -4.03 5.35
C TYR A 35 -34.44 -3.53 5.80
N SER A 36 -34.48 -2.31 6.28
CA SER A 36 -35.73 -1.67 6.63
C SER A 36 -36.33 -1.01 5.38
N TYR A 37 -37.59 -1.27 5.11
CA TYR A 37 -38.32 -0.71 4.00
C TYR A 37 -39.68 -0.15 4.48
N VAL A 38 -40.13 0.95 3.87
CA VAL A 38 -41.42 1.57 4.18
C VAL A 38 -42.46 1.05 3.18
N LEU A 39 -43.42 0.26 3.66
CA LEU A 39 -44.57 -0.14 2.87
C LEU A 39 -45.74 0.81 3.14
N GLY A 40 -46.40 1.29 2.10
CA GLY A 40 -47.56 2.16 2.26
C GLY A 40 -47.30 3.66 2.31
N GLY A 41 -46.06 4.13 2.12
CA GLY A 41 -45.73 5.56 2.00
C GLY A 41 -45.74 6.32 3.33
N ASN A 42 -45.91 5.67 4.48
CA ASN A 42 -45.88 6.30 5.79
C ASN A 42 -44.65 5.85 6.57
N SER A 43 -43.86 6.77 7.08
CA SER A 43 -42.63 6.49 7.84
C SER A 43 -42.84 5.66 9.12
N ALA A 44 -44.09 5.53 9.58
CA ALA A 44 -44.47 4.70 10.72
C ALA A 44 -44.54 3.19 10.36
N ASP A 45 -44.67 2.84 9.08
CA ASP A 45 -44.85 1.46 8.62
C ASP A 45 -43.53 0.84 8.13
N VAL A 46 -42.48 0.92 8.98
CA VAL A 46 -41.18 0.33 8.69
C VAL A 46 -41.25 -1.18 8.92
N VAL A 47 -41.10 -1.95 7.84
CA VAL A 47 -40.98 -3.40 7.89
C VAL A 47 -39.56 -3.84 7.65
N LYS A 48 -39.15 -4.94 8.31
CA LYS A 48 -37.85 -5.55 8.08
C LYS A 48 -37.96 -6.58 6.97
N GLY A 49 -37.24 -6.36 5.89
CA GLY A 49 -37.04 -7.31 4.81
C GLY A 49 -35.68 -7.97 4.93
N ALA A 50 -35.50 -9.09 4.26
CA ALA A 50 -34.23 -9.79 4.13
C ALA A 50 -33.87 -9.87 2.65
N ALA A 51 -32.60 -9.54 2.34
CA ALA A 51 -32.07 -9.67 0.98
C ALA A 51 -30.64 -10.20 1.00
N PRO A 52 -30.20 -10.88 -0.08
CA PRO A 52 -28.80 -11.28 -0.21
C PRO A 52 -27.88 -10.06 -0.15
N LYS A 53 -26.82 -10.14 0.65
CA LYS A 53 -25.81 -9.07 0.85
C LYS A 53 -24.55 -9.31 0.04
N SER A 54 -24.12 -10.57 -0.05
CA SER A 54 -22.92 -10.94 -0.79
C SER A 54 -23.21 -12.07 -1.78
N MET A 55 -22.47 -12.05 -2.90
CA MET A 55 -22.52 -13.09 -3.89
C MET A 55 -21.73 -14.31 -3.41
N PRO A 56 -22.34 -15.53 -3.38
CA PRO A 56 -21.64 -16.73 -2.94
C PRO A 56 -20.52 -17.13 -3.91
N ASN A 57 -19.45 -17.69 -3.36
CA ASN A 57 -18.40 -18.34 -4.13
C ASN A 57 -17.95 -19.65 -3.44
N PRO A 58 -18.52 -20.80 -3.82
CA PRO A 58 -18.17 -22.11 -3.23
C PRO A 58 -16.73 -22.54 -3.53
N GLU A 59 -16.07 -21.92 -4.51
CA GLU A 59 -14.71 -22.25 -4.94
C GLU A 59 -13.63 -21.51 -4.14
N LEU A 60 -14.02 -20.71 -3.15
CA LEU A 60 -13.06 -20.03 -2.29
C LEU A 60 -12.12 -21.00 -1.60
N HIS A 61 -10.84 -20.72 -1.71
CA HIS A 61 -9.77 -21.52 -1.11
C HIS A 61 -8.65 -20.64 -0.57
N TRP A 62 -7.62 -21.24 0.00
CA TRP A 62 -6.52 -20.54 0.66
C TRP A 62 -5.62 -19.83 -0.34
N GLU A 63 -5.15 -18.66 0.04
CA GLU A 63 -4.04 -18.01 -0.61
C GLU A 63 -2.76 -18.84 -0.39
N LYS A 64 -1.94 -18.96 -1.40
CA LYS A 64 -0.69 -19.74 -1.38
C LYS A 64 0.49 -18.83 -1.68
N THR A 65 1.55 -18.97 -0.89
CA THR A 65 2.79 -18.25 -1.11
C THR A 65 3.92 -19.24 -1.31
N ALA A 66 4.53 -19.20 -2.50
CA ALA A 66 5.75 -19.94 -2.83
C ALA A 66 6.94 -18.98 -2.71
N GLN A 67 7.90 -19.32 -1.87
CA GLN A 67 9.08 -18.49 -1.63
C GLN A 67 10.36 -19.28 -1.84
N VAL A 68 11.29 -18.67 -2.57
CA VAL A 68 12.69 -19.06 -2.67
C VAL A 68 13.52 -18.06 -1.88
N ASN A 69 14.44 -18.53 -1.07
CA ASN A 69 15.43 -17.72 -0.36
C ASN A 69 16.82 -18.29 -0.58
N ILE A 70 17.79 -17.44 -0.88
CA ILE A 70 19.22 -17.76 -0.97
C ILE A 70 19.93 -16.83 -0.01
N GLY A 71 20.66 -17.40 0.93
CA GLY A 71 21.35 -16.65 1.98
C GLY A 71 22.83 -17.02 2.07
N PHE A 72 23.56 -16.07 2.57
CA PHE A 72 25.01 -16.19 2.79
C PHE A 72 25.33 -15.59 4.17
N ASP A 73 26.00 -16.36 5.02
CA ASP A 73 26.51 -15.90 6.30
C ASP A 73 28.02 -16.07 6.32
N ALA A 74 28.72 -15.07 6.85
CA ALA A 74 30.17 -15.16 7.06
C ALA A 74 30.57 -14.62 8.44
N SER A 75 31.49 -15.30 9.06
CA SER A 75 32.19 -14.85 10.26
C SER A 75 33.68 -14.68 9.94
N LEU A 76 34.20 -13.50 10.25
CA LEU A 76 35.54 -13.09 9.86
C LEU A 76 36.35 -12.61 11.07
N PHE A 77 37.69 -12.70 10.97
CA PHE A 77 38.63 -12.14 11.93
C PHE A 77 38.43 -12.66 13.36
N LYS A 78 38.32 -13.97 13.53
CA LYS A 78 38.06 -14.65 14.82
C LYS A 78 36.72 -14.25 15.40
N ASN A 79 35.67 -14.31 14.56
CA ASN A 79 34.28 -13.93 14.87
C ASN A 79 34.10 -12.46 15.31
N ARG A 80 35.02 -11.59 14.90
CA ARG A 80 34.91 -10.16 15.23
C ARG A 80 33.98 -9.40 14.30
N LEU A 81 33.78 -9.91 13.11
CA LEU A 81 32.88 -9.35 12.11
C LEU A 81 31.96 -10.45 11.57
N THR A 82 30.67 -10.21 11.60
CA THR A 82 29.67 -11.09 11.01
C THR A 82 28.94 -10.35 9.89
N LEU A 83 28.69 -11.07 8.81
CA LEU A 83 27.98 -10.59 7.62
C LEU A 83 26.86 -11.55 7.32
N GLY A 84 25.72 -11.02 6.91
CA GLY A 84 24.63 -11.81 6.37
C GLY A 84 24.04 -11.10 5.16
N LEU A 85 23.73 -11.87 4.13
CA LEU A 85 23.03 -11.43 2.95
C LEU A 85 21.95 -12.45 2.61
N ASP A 86 20.74 -11.99 2.44
CA ASP A 86 19.60 -12.80 1.98
C ASP A 86 18.99 -12.19 0.74
N LEU A 87 18.69 -13.02 -0.23
CA LEU A 87 17.95 -12.70 -1.44
C LEU A 87 16.71 -13.59 -1.46
N TYR A 88 15.54 -12.98 -1.60
CA TYR A 88 14.30 -13.72 -1.66
C TYR A 88 13.43 -13.34 -2.85
N ASN A 89 12.63 -14.27 -3.29
CA ASN A 89 11.57 -14.08 -4.25
C ASN A 89 10.34 -14.89 -3.81
N SER A 90 9.27 -14.19 -3.52
CA SER A 90 8.02 -14.70 -2.97
C SER A 90 6.87 -14.40 -3.91
N ASN A 91 6.19 -15.42 -4.40
CA ASN A 91 4.99 -15.28 -5.21
C ASN A 91 3.79 -15.74 -4.41
N THR A 92 2.84 -14.84 -4.18
CA THR A 92 1.55 -15.15 -3.61
C THR A 92 0.54 -15.31 -4.73
N TYR A 93 -0.14 -16.42 -4.74
CA TYR A 93 -1.17 -16.82 -5.70
C TYR A 93 -2.52 -16.93 -5.01
N ASP A 94 -3.56 -16.90 -5.79
CA ASP A 94 -4.92 -17.11 -5.32
C ASP A 94 -5.33 -16.08 -4.26
N LEU A 95 -4.83 -14.84 -4.38
CA LEU A 95 -5.19 -13.73 -3.48
C LEU A 95 -6.70 -13.52 -3.52
N LEU A 96 -7.27 -13.35 -2.34
CA LEU A 96 -8.69 -13.04 -2.18
C LEU A 96 -8.93 -11.56 -2.50
N LEU A 97 -9.62 -11.31 -3.62
CA LEU A 97 -9.93 -9.97 -4.08
C LEU A 97 -11.43 -9.83 -4.34
N ASP A 98 -11.96 -8.65 -4.00
CA ASP A 98 -13.32 -8.25 -4.37
C ASP A 98 -13.34 -7.81 -5.84
N VAL A 99 -13.83 -8.69 -6.71
CA VAL A 99 -13.90 -8.46 -8.16
C VAL A 99 -15.22 -7.79 -8.51
N PRO A 100 -15.20 -6.67 -9.23
CA PRO A 100 -16.43 -6.07 -9.76
C PRO A 100 -17.21 -7.05 -10.63
N VAL A 101 -18.52 -7.13 -10.40
CA VAL A 101 -19.41 -7.93 -11.22
C VAL A 101 -20.46 -7.05 -11.91
N PRO A 102 -21.03 -7.48 -13.04
CA PRO A 102 -22.07 -6.71 -13.72
C PRO A 102 -23.23 -6.39 -12.78
N MET A 103 -23.68 -5.14 -12.76
CA MET A 103 -24.78 -4.67 -11.91
C MET A 103 -26.09 -5.45 -12.09
N THR A 104 -26.26 -6.11 -13.24
CA THR A 104 -27.39 -7.01 -13.52
C THR A 104 -27.47 -8.22 -12.61
N THR A 105 -26.35 -8.58 -11.94
CA THR A 105 -26.31 -9.64 -10.92
C THR A 105 -26.96 -9.24 -9.60
N GLY A 106 -27.16 -7.94 -9.39
CA GLY A 106 -27.63 -7.37 -8.12
C GLY A 106 -26.53 -7.17 -7.06
N TYR A 107 -25.27 -7.49 -7.38
CA TYR A 107 -24.10 -7.32 -6.52
C TYR A 107 -23.11 -6.34 -7.12
N LYS A 108 -22.29 -5.71 -6.28
CA LYS A 108 -21.20 -4.84 -6.74
C LYS A 108 -19.93 -5.63 -7.00
N THR A 109 -19.62 -6.55 -6.11
CA THR A 109 -18.40 -7.36 -6.15
C THR A 109 -18.70 -8.80 -5.75
N ARG A 110 -17.77 -9.68 -6.14
CA ARG A 110 -17.70 -11.06 -5.68
C ARG A 110 -16.29 -11.34 -5.20
N LEU A 111 -16.16 -12.01 -4.05
CA LEU A 111 -14.85 -12.42 -3.53
C LEU A 111 -14.33 -13.62 -4.31
N GLU A 112 -13.14 -13.51 -4.91
CA GLU A 112 -12.52 -14.54 -5.75
C GLU A 112 -11.05 -14.74 -5.44
N ASN A 113 -10.53 -15.95 -5.68
CA ASN A 113 -9.11 -16.31 -5.58
C ASN A 113 -8.41 -16.14 -6.94
N ILE A 114 -8.07 -14.92 -7.32
CA ILE A 114 -7.60 -14.63 -8.68
C ILE A 114 -6.37 -13.72 -8.75
N GLY A 115 -5.94 -13.18 -7.64
CA GLY A 115 -4.81 -12.25 -7.63
C GLY A 115 -3.47 -12.97 -7.51
N LYS A 116 -2.45 -12.35 -8.11
CA LYS A 116 -1.05 -12.78 -7.96
C LYS A 116 -0.18 -11.58 -7.69
N VAL A 117 0.61 -11.66 -6.62
CA VAL A 117 1.56 -10.62 -6.22
C VAL A 117 2.94 -11.22 -6.02
N ASN A 118 3.94 -10.54 -6.53
CA ASN A 118 5.33 -10.88 -6.34
C ASN A 118 5.98 -9.91 -5.34
N ASN A 119 6.71 -10.45 -4.39
CA ASN A 119 7.60 -9.72 -3.49
C ASN A 119 9.00 -10.28 -3.67
N LYS A 120 9.95 -9.44 -4.04
CA LYS A 120 11.35 -9.80 -4.14
C LYS A 120 12.21 -8.78 -3.42
N GLY A 121 13.26 -9.24 -2.77
CA GLY A 121 14.06 -8.32 -2.01
C GLY A 121 15.43 -8.83 -1.66
N VAL A 122 16.16 -7.92 -1.03
CA VAL A 122 17.50 -8.15 -0.50
C VAL A 122 17.56 -7.62 0.93
N GLU A 123 18.17 -8.40 1.79
CA GLU A 123 18.45 -8.04 3.18
C GLU A 123 19.94 -8.21 3.44
N PHE A 124 20.56 -7.18 3.96
CA PHE A 124 21.97 -7.19 4.33
C PHE A 124 22.10 -6.80 5.80
N ASN A 125 22.93 -7.53 6.51
CA ASN A 125 23.31 -7.24 7.89
C ASN A 125 24.81 -7.36 8.08
N ILE A 126 25.35 -6.49 8.94
CA ILE A 126 26.74 -6.53 9.35
C ILE A 126 26.80 -6.21 10.85
N ALA A 127 27.55 -6.95 11.60
CA ALA A 127 27.76 -6.68 13.01
C ALA A 127 29.21 -6.96 13.41
N THR A 128 29.67 -6.17 14.37
CA THR A 128 30.97 -6.38 14.99
C THR A 128 30.85 -6.32 16.49
N ASN A 129 31.62 -7.16 17.18
CA ASN A 129 31.72 -7.17 18.63
C ASN A 129 33.19 -7.27 19.01
N GLN A 130 33.68 -6.30 19.78
CA GLN A 130 35.07 -6.17 20.10
C GLN A 130 35.27 -5.96 21.61
N LYS A 131 36.30 -6.59 22.11
CA LYS A 131 36.75 -6.41 23.51
C LYS A 131 38.20 -5.97 23.52
N MET A 132 38.46 -4.83 24.15
CA MET A 132 39.78 -4.24 24.32
C MET A 132 40.04 -3.91 25.81
N GLY A 133 40.56 -4.86 26.57
CA GLY A 133 40.70 -4.72 28.02
C GLY A 133 39.32 -4.59 28.71
N ASP A 134 39.13 -3.48 29.46
CA ASP A 134 37.86 -3.17 30.13
C ASP A 134 36.82 -2.53 29.20
N PHE A 135 37.19 -2.22 27.96
CA PHE A 135 36.32 -1.58 27.00
C PHE A 135 35.71 -2.65 26.04
N ASN A 136 34.39 -2.75 26.01
CA ASN A 136 33.65 -3.60 25.11
C ASN A 136 32.78 -2.71 24.23
N TRP A 137 32.72 -3.01 22.95
CA TRP A 137 31.81 -2.30 22.03
C TRP A 137 31.27 -3.24 21.00
N SER A 138 30.02 -3.01 20.62
CA SER A 138 29.39 -3.67 19.51
C SER A 138 28.69 -2.64 18.62
N VAL A 139 28.71 -2.90 17.32
CA VAL A 139 28.03 -2.09 16.32
C VAL A 139 27.33 -3.05 15.35
N TYR A 140 26.12 -2.73 15.00
CA TYR A 140 25.43 -3.43 13.92
C TYR A 140 24.77 -2.45 12.95
N PHE A 141 24.66 -2.86 11.72
CA PHE A 141 23.90 -2.18 10.67
C PHE A 141 23.12 -3.22 9.88
N ASN A 142 21.88 -2.89 9.53
CA ASN A 142 21.08 -3.66 8.60
C ASN A 142 20.41 -2.73 7.60
N ILE A 143 20.17 -3.25 6.41
CA ILE A 143 19.39 -2.59 5.36
C ILE A 143 18.60 -3.65 4.60
N SER A 144 17.36 -3.32 4.29
CA SER A 144 16.50 -4.18 3.47
C SER A 144 15.77 -3.39 2.41
N LYS A 145 15.58 -4.00 1.25
CA LYS A 145 14.76 -3.52 0.16
C LYS A 145 13.79 -4.60 -0.26
N ASN A 146 12.51 -4.27 -0.32
CA ASN A 146 11.47 -5.11 -0.89
C ASN A 146 10.84 -4.40 -2.10
N ILE A 147 10.63 -5.14 -3.18
CA ILE A 147 9.89 -4.68 -4.35
C ILE A 147 8.63 -5.52 -4.41
N ASN A 148 7.49 -4.84 -4.29
CA ASN A 148 6.16 -5.43 -4.42
C ASN A 148 5.61 -5.12 -5.81
N GLU A 149 5.04 -6.11 -6.48
CA GLU A 149 4.47 -5.94 -7.81
C GLU A 149 3.27 -6.86 -7.99
N VAL A 150 2.15 -6.28 -8.38
CA VAL A 150 0.96 -7.01 -8.80
C VAL A 150 1.22 -7.65 -10.16
N LYS A 151 1.09 -8.97 -10.25
CA LYS A 151 1.35 -9.73 -11.48
C LYS A 151 0.09 -10.09 -12.25
N GLU A 152 -1.01 -10.28 -11.52
CA GLU A 152 -2.28 -10.71 -12.09
C GLU A 152 -3.42 -10.23 -11.19
N LEU A 153 -4.47 -9.78 -11.82
CA LEU A 153 -5.77 -9.47 -11.22
C LEU A 153 -6.80 -10.27 -12.00
N GLY A 154 -8.02 -10.33 -11.56
CA GLY A 154 -9.06 -11.11 -12.17
C GLY A 154 -9.20 -11.10 -13.70
N PRO A 155 -10.28 -11.58 -14.26
CA PRO A 155 -10.49 -11.64 -15.71
C PRO A 155 -10.24 -10.29 -16.38
N GLY A 156 -9.32 -10.27 -17.36
CA GLY A 156 -8.95 -9.06 -18.10
C GLY A 156 -8.00 -8.11 -17.35
N ASN A 157 -7.50 -8.46 -16.16
CA ASN A 157 -6.61 -7.63 -15.37
C ASN A 157 -7.15 -6.21 -15.13
N ALA A 158 -8.45 -6.08 -14.94
CA ALA A 158 -9.08 -4.79 -14.65
C ALA A 158 -8.55 -4.20 -13.34
N ASP A 159 -8.31 -2.90 -13.34
CA ASP A 159 -7.87 -2.18 -12.16
C ASP A 159 -8.87 -2.31 -11.01
N ILE A 160 -8.39 -2.52 -9.81
CA ILE A 160 -9.21 -2.52 -8.59
C ILE A 160 -9.01 -1.20 -7.89
N ILE A 161 -10.05 -0.36 -7.89
CA ILE A 161 -10.04 0.94 -7.23
C ILE A 161 -10.83 0.82 -5.93
N SER A 162 -10.20 1.17 -4.82
CA SER A 162 -10.82 1.22 -3.50
C SER A 162 -10.81 2.64 -2.93
N SER A 163 -11.90 3.02 -2.27
CA SER A 163 -11.95 4.28 -1.56
C SER A 163 -11.52 4.09 -0.10
N GLY A 164 -10.71 5.02 0.40
CA GLY A 164 -10.40 5.10 1.83
C GLY A 164 -11.59 5.58 2.66
N SER A 165 -11.40 5.58 3.98
CA SER A 165 -12.41 6.05 4.94
C SER A 165 -12.77 7.53 4.78
N VAL A 166 -11.95 8.29 4.09
CA VAL A 166 -12.14 9.71 3.81
C VAL A 166 -12.50 9.88 2.34
N SER A 167 -13.53 10.66 2.06
CA SER A 167 -13.96 10.98 0.68
C SER A 167 -12.79 11.48 -0.17
N ASN A 168 -12.71 11.01 -1.38
CA ASN A 168 -11.68 11.36 -2.37
C ASN A 168 -10.25 10.83 -2.08
N ALA A 169 -10.07 9.95 -1.09
CA ALA A 169 -8.83 9.18 -0.95
C ALA A 169 -9.01 7.84 -1.66
N TYR A 170 -8.36 7.68 -2.80
CA TYR A 170 -8.45 6.48 -3.61
C TYR A 170 -7.12 5.76 -3.68
N PHE A 171 -7.21 4.45 -3.72
CA PHE A 171 -6.08 3.54 -3.90
C PHE A 171 -6.37 2.66 -5.10
N ILE A 172 -5.34 2.36 -5.87
CA ILE A 172 -5.45 1.49 -7.03
C ILE A 172 -4.54 0.27 -6.86
N THR A 173 -5.07 -0.86 -7.23
CA THR A 173 -4.28 -2.08 -7.43
C THR A 173 -4.30 -2.37 -8.93
N ARG A 174 -3.15 -2.25 -9.57
CA ARG A 174 -2.93 -2.37 -11.02
C ARG A 174 -1.79 -3.32 -11.32
N VAL A 175 -1.89 -4.10 -12.37
CA VAL A 175 -0.79 -4.96 -12.82
C VAL A 175 0.44 -4.12 -13.17
N GLY A 176 1.61 -4.55 -12.67
CA GLY A 176 2.88 -3.86 -12.84
C GLY A 176 3.22 -2.85 -11.73
N GLU A 177 2.26 -2.48 -10.89
CA GLU A 177 2.41 -1.51 -9.80
C GLU A 177 2.40 -2.19 -8.43
N PRO A 178 2.88 -1.52 -7.38
CA PRO A 178 2.69 -1.97 -6.01
C PRO A 178 1.19 -2.02 -5.65
N ILE A 179 0.81 -3.01 -4.86
CA ILE A 179 -0.57 -3.15 -4.39
C ILE A 179 -1.01 -1.92 -3.58
N GLY A 180 -2.18 -1.37 -3.90
CA GLY A 180 -2.75 -0.25 -3.14
C GLY A 180 -2.01 1.07 -3.30
N SER A 181 -1.46 1.36 -4.47
CA SER A 181 -0.83 2.64 -4.78
C SER A 181 -1.82 3.79 -4.68
N TYR A 182 -1.34 4.98 -4.32
CA TYR A 182 -2.16 6.19 -4.20
C TYR A 182 -2.63 6.65 -5.58
N TYR A 183 -3.94 6.75 -5.77
CA TYR A 183 -4.58 7.09 -7.03
C TYR A 183 -5.40 8.38 -6.86
N LEU A 184 -4.77 9.52 -7.18
CA LEU A 184 -5.30 10.83 -6.82
C LEU A 184 -5.27 11.78 -8.02
N PRO A 185 -6.16 12.82 -8.02
CA PRO A 185 -6.04 13.93 -8.96
C PRO A 185 -4.69 14.64 -8.79
N VAL A 186 -4.11 15.06 -9.89
CA VAL A 186 -2.84 15.81 -9.92
C VAL A 186 -3.12 17.30 -10.04
N VAL A 187 -2.57 18.08 -9.13
CA VAL A 187 -2.65 19.55 -9.18
C VAL A 187 -1.45 20.09 -9.93
N GLU A 188 -1.66 20.83 -11.02
CA GLU A 188 -0.61 21.50 -11.80
C GLU A 188 -0.27 22.89 -11.25
N GLY A 189 -1.18 23.49 -10.51
CA GLY A 189 -0.99 24.83 -9.96
C GLY A 189 -2.27 25.44 -9.43
N VAL A 190 -2.30 26.76 -9.40
CA VAL A 190 -3.43 27.57 -8.98
C VAL A 190 -3.74 28.57 -10.09
N PHE A 191 -5.01 28.78 -10.42
CA PHE A 191 -5.42 29.78 -11.38
C PHE A 191 -5.03 31.20 -10.91
N LYS A 192 -4.28 31.92 -11.73
CA LYS A 192 -3.74 33.24 -11.36
C LYS A 192 -4.70 34.38 -11.63
N ASN A 193 -5.53 34.25 -12.67
CA ASN A 193 -6.47 35.28 -13.12
C ASN A 193 -7.66 34.63 -13.84
N GLN A 194 -8.65 35.44 -14.17
CA GLN A 194 -9.87 34.99 -14.84
C GLN A 194 -9.60 34.56 -16.29
N GLU A 195 -8.63 35.15 -16.98
CA GLU A 195 -8.25 34.76 -18.35
C GLU A 195 -7.77 33.31 -18.40
N GLU A 196 -7.01 32.88 -17.40
CA GLU A 196 -6.54 31.49 -17.28
C GLU A 196 -7.70 30.52 -16.99
N VAL A 197 -8.67 30.92 -16.16
CA VAL A 197 -9.90 30.16 -15.91
C VAL A 197 -10.70 30.03 -17.21
N ASP A 198 -10.92 31.15 -17.89
CA ASP A 198 -11.72 31.18 -19.13
C ASP A 198 -11.07 30.39 -20.28
N ALA A 199 -9.75 30.33 -20.34
CA ALA A 199 -9.01 29.52 -21.31
C ALA A 199 -9.14 28.01 -21.07
N THR A 200 -9.60 27.60 -19.88
CA THR A 200 -9.84 26.19 -19.49
C THR A 200 -11.33 25.83 -19.40
N LEU A 201 -12.20 26.59 -20.05
CA LEU A 201 -13.65 26.39 -20.05
C LEU A 201 -14.11 24.98 -20.46
N HIS A 202 -13.35 24.30 -21.29
CA HIS A 202 -13.63 22.92 -21.69
C HIS A 202 -13.73 21.94 -20.51
N TYR A 203 -13.10 22.24 -19.37
CA TYR A 203 -13.25 21.47 -18.14
C TYR A 203 -14.60 21.70 -17.44
N MET A 204 -15.28 22.81 -17.74
CA MET A 204 -16.55 23.19 -17.13
C MET A 204 -17.76 22.49 -17.75
N ASP A 205 -17.61 21.98 -18.98
CA ASP A 205 -18.69 21.32 -19.74
C ASP A 205 -18.92 19.86 -19.33
N SER A 206 -18.10 19.32 -18.43
CA SER A 206 -18.26 17.96 -17.95
C SER A 206 -19.43 17.85 -16.97
N PRO A 207 -20.39 16.95 -17.20
CA PRO A 207 -21.53 16.75 -16.30
C PRO A 207 -21.12 16.20 -14.92
N THR A 208 -19.86 15.76 -14.76
CA THR A 208 -19.28 15.22 -13.51
C THR A 208 -18.39 16.22 -12.79
N ASN A 209 -18.20 17.42 -13.33
CA ASN A 209 -17.38 18.47 -12.75
C ASN A 209 -18.01 19.09 -11.51
N TYR A 210 -17.85 18.47 -10.38
CA TYR A 210 -18.23 19.05 -9.11
C TYR A 210 -17.38 20.30 -8.83
N GLY A 211 -18.04 21.48 -8.88
CA GLY A 211 -17.49 22.76 -8.45
C GLY A 211 -16.66 23.52 -9.49
N LEU A 212 -16.41 22.97 -10.69
CA LEU A 212 -15.65 23.70 -11.71
C LEU A 212 -16.47 24.79 -12.42
N ALA A 213 -17.80 24.70 -12.40
CA ALA A 213 -18.68 25.77 -12.87
C ALA A 213 -18.49 27.09 -12.13
N ASP A 214 -18.05 27.02 -10.88
CA ASP A 214 -17.78 28.17 -10.00
C ASP A 214 -16.28 28.45 -9.81
N THR A 215 -15.41 27.87 -10.66
CA THR A 215 -13.96 28.04 -10.56
C THR A 215 -13.55 29.51 -10.68
N LYS A 216 -12.68 29.96 -9.81
CA LYS A 216 -12.21 31.34 -9.68
C LYS A 216 -10.69 31.40 -9.61
N PRO A 217 -10.09 32.55 -9.87
CA PRO A 217 -8.70 32.80 -9.54
C PRO A 217 -8.41 32.45 -8.07
N GLY A 218 -7.37 31.65 -7.84
CA GLY A 218 -7.03 31.11 -6.50
C GLY A 218 -7.40 29.64 -6.30
N ASP A 219 -8.26 29.07 -7.14
CA ASP A 219 -8.61 27.65 -7.09
C ASP A 219 -7.53 26.75 -7.70
N PHE A 220 -7.53 25.48 -7.34
CA PHE A 220 -6.60 24.49 -7.89
C PHE A 220 -6.88 24.22 -9.37
N LYS A 221 -5.81 24.18 -10.15
CA LYS A 221 -5.80 23.73 -11.54
C LYS A 221 -5.39 22.26 -11.56
N PHE A 222 -6.34 21.40 -11.90
CA PHE A 222 -6.09 19.97 -12.01
C PHE A 222 -5.63 19.58 -13.42
N LYS A 223 -4.88 18.50 -13.49
CA LYS A 223 -4.39 17.93 -14.74
C LYS A 223 -5.45 17.04 -15.36
N ASP A 224 -5.69 17.24 -16.65
CA ASP A 224 -6.34 16.28 -17.53
C ASP A 224 -5.36 15.12 -17.79
N VAL A 225 -5.57 13.99 -17.11
CA VAL A 225 -4.61 12.87 -17.10
C VAL A 225 -4.79 12.00 -18.34
N ASN A 226 -6.02 11.82 -18.80
CA ASN A 226 -6.35 10.98 -19.94
C ASN A 226 -6.28 11.72 -21.29
N GLY A 227 -6.26 13.07 -21.28
CA GLY A 227 -6.12 13.93 -22.45
C GLY A 227 -7.40 14.08 -23.27
N ASP A 228 -8.57 13.76 -22.70
CA ASP A 228 -9.86 13.83 -23.41
C ASP A 228 -10.47 15.24 -23.43
N LYS A 229 -9.82 16.19 -22.75
CA LYS A 229 -10.24 17.59 -22.60
C LYS A 229 -11.49 17.79 -21.74
N VAL A 230 -11.84 16.79 -20.95
CA VAL A 230 -12.88 16.83 -19.94
C VAL A 230 -12.24 16.55 -18.61
N LEU A 231 -12.42 17.40 -17.60
CA LEU A 231 -11.85 17.19 -16.29
C LEU A 231 -12.81 16.41 -15.39
N ASP A 232 -12.52 15.15 -15.13
CA ASP A 232 -13.23 14.31 -14.17
C ASP A 232 -12.30 13.82 -13.05
N ILE A 233 -12.11 14.67 -12.05
CA ILE A 233 -11.30 14.34 -10.86
C ILE A 233 -11.92 13.26 -9.97
N SER A 234 -13.18 12.93 -10.22
CA SER A 234 -13.90 11.91 -9.46
C SER A 234 -13.64 10.49 -9.99
N ASP A 235 -13.23 10.34 -11.24
CA ASP A 235 -13.04 9.05 -11.89
C ASP A 235 -11.80 8.98 -12.79
N THR A 236 -11.83 9.61 -13.99
CA THR A 236 -10.87 9.35 -15.05
C THR A 236 -9.56 10.16 -14.96
N ASP A 237 -9.59 11.32 -14.29
CA ASP A 237 -8.43 12.22 -14.17
C ASP A 237 -7.65 12.04 -12.89
N ARG A 238 -7.26 10.80 -12.63
CA ARG A 238 -6.39 10.44 -11.53
C ARG A 238 -5.13 9.76 -12.04
N ALA A 239 -4.04 9.94 -11.32
CA ALA A 239 -2.79 9.25 -11.58
C ALA A 239 -2.28 8.52 -10.33
N ILE A 240 -1.43 7.53 -10.54
CA ILE A 240 -0.62 6.97 -9.46
C ILE A 240 0.40 8.01 -9.07
N VAL A 241 0.26 8.58 -7.88
CA VAL A 241 1.12 9.67 -7.38
C VAL A 241 2.16 9.19 -6.37
N GLY A 242 2.12 7.92 -6.02
CA GLY A 242 3.07 7.29 -5.11
C GLY A 242 2.50 6.06 -4.44
N ASN A 243 3.24 5.53 -3.48
CA ASN A 243 2.84 4.35 -2.73
C ASN A 243 3.44 4.36 -1.32
N TYR A 244 2.93 3.49 -0.46
CA TYR A 244 3.37 3.36 0.92
C TYR A 244 4.60 2.47 1.10
N MET A 245 5.04 1.78 0.03
CA MET A 245 6.19 0.89 0.07
C MET A 245 7.48 1.70 0.12
N PRO A 246 8.40 1.43 1.06
CA PRO A 246 9.68 2.11 1.10
C PRO A 246 10.63 1.60 0.01
N ASP A 247 11.49 2.47 -0.47
CA ASP A 247 12.64 2.09 -1.30
C ASP A 247 13.59 1.19 -0.55
N PHE A 248 13.82 1.51 0.74
CA PHE A 248 14.58 0.67 1.67
C PHE A 248 14.29 1.07 3.12
N THR A 249 14.53 0.13 4.02
CA THR A 249 14.54 0.36 5.46
C THR A 249 15.93 0.04 6.00
N TYR A 250 16.35 0.72 7.06
CA TYR A 250 17.64 0.50 7.65
C TYR A 250 17.62 0.65 9.17
N GLY A 251 18.56 -0.01 9.81
CA GLY A 251 18.80 0.10 11.23
C GLY A 251 20.29 0.17 11.53
N PHE A 252 20.65 0.95 12.52
CA PHE A 252 21.99 1.05 13.07
C PHE A 252 21.91 1.03 14.58
N GLY A 253 22.79 0.28 15.24
CA GLY A 253 22.92 0.31 16.67
C GLY A 253 24.36 0.17 17.11
N ALA A 254 24.68 0.83 18.22
CA ALA A 254 25.96 0.70 18.89
C ALA A 254 25.78 0.58 20.40
N THR A 255 26.58 -0.27 21.02
CA THR A 255 26.69 -0.39 22.47
C THR A 255 28.16 -0.26 22.88
N LEU A 256 28.39 0.50 23.91
CA LEU A 256 29.73 0.75 24.51
C LEU A 256 29.63 0.43 25.98
N ALA A 257 30.57 -0.36 26.51
CA ALA A 257 30.65 -0.69 27.92
C ALA A 257 32.07 -0.48 28.40
N TRP A 258 32.22 0.26 29.48
CA TRP A 258 33.52 0.56 30.12
C TRP A 258 33.39 0.69 31.62
N LYS A 259 34.07 -0.18 32.35
CA LYS A 259 34.18 -0.15 33.81
C LYS A 259 32.85 0.03 34.58
N GLY A 260 31.79 -0.68 34.11
CA GLY A 260 30.48 -0.65 34.73
C GLY A 260 29.57 0.48 34.25
N ILE A 261 30.00 1.25 33.23
CA ILE A 261 29.18 2.24 32.52
C ILE A 261 28.83 1.67 31.14
N ASP A 262 27.52 1.62 30.80
CA ASP A 262 27.03 1.17 29.54
C ASP A 262 26.32 2.31 28.80
N PHE A 263 26.60 2.44 27.52
CA PHE A 263 25.94 3.39 26.63
C PHE A 263 25.40 2.62 25.39
N GLY A 264 24.15 2.84 25.08
CA GLY A 264 23.51 2.24 23.89
C GLY A 264 22.79 3.29 23.06
N ILE A 265 22.91 3.17 21.74
CA ILE A 265 22.20 4.01 20.78
C ILE A 265 21.64 3.13 19.65
N VAL A 266 20.41 3.42 19.23
CA VAL A 266 19.74 2.74 18.13
C VAL A 266 19.07 3.75 17.24
N PHE A 267 19.27 3.62 15.94
CA PHE A 267 18.59 4.37 14.90
C PHE A 267 17.83 3.41 13.99
N GLN A 268 16.64 3.82 13.58
CA GLN A 268 15.86 3.16 12.56
C GLN A 268 15.40 4.20 11.54
N GLY A 269 15.40 3.84 10.28
CA GLY A 269 14.95 4.70 9.21
C GLY A 269 14.19 3.94 8.13
N VAL A 270 13.26 4.67 7.53
CA VAL A 270 12.46 4.26 6.38
C VAL A 270 12.64 5.35 5.34
N GLN A 271 12.93 4.98 4.11
CA GLN A 271 13.20 5.92 3.03
C GLN A 271 12.36 5.59 1.81
N GLY A 272 11.85 6.63 1.14
CA GLY A 272 11.21 6.55 -0.17
C GLY A 272 9.72 6.22 -0.16
N ASN A 273 9.13 5.93 1.00
CA ASN A 273 7.68 5.75 1.09
C ASN A 273 6.96 7.10 1.16
N GLU A 274 5.82 7.20 0.51
CA GLU A 274 4.92 8.33 0.65
C GLU A 274 3.85 8.05 1.70
N ILE A 275 3.39 9.11 2.35
CA ILE A 275 2.32 9.05 3.34
C ILE A 275 1.22 10.02 2.94
N LEU A 276 0.03 9.51 2.69
CA LEU A 276 -1.15 10.32 2.44
C LEU A 276 -1.61 10.99 3.74
N ASN A 277 -1.27 12.27 3.92
CA ASN A 277 -1.62 13.03 5.10
C ASN A 277 -3.03 13.63 5.00
N LEU A 278 -4.03 12.81 5.31
CA LEU A 278 -5.44 13.22 5.29
C LEU A 278 -5.80 14.23 6.40
N SER A 279 -4.99 14.35 7.46
CA SER A 279 -5.22 15.33 8.54
C SER A 279 -5.12 16.76 8.03
N ARG A 280 -4.31 17.01 6.99
CA ARG A 280 -4.17 18.34 6.37
C ARG A 280 -5.51 18.87 5.84
N ARG A 281 -6.40 18.00 5.39
CA ARG A 281 -7.74 18.39 4.96
C ARG A 281 -8.51 19.13 6.06
N TYR A 282 -8.34 18.72 7.31
CA TYR A 282 -9.01 19.31 8.45
C TYR A 282 -8.32 20.57 8.97
N PHE A 283 -7.00 20.63 8.90
CA PHE A 283 -6.21 21.72 9.45
C PHE A 283 -6.07 22.91 8.50
N TYR A 284 -6.05 22.67 7.19
CA TYR A 284 -5.84 23.71 6.17
C TYR A 284 -7.11 24.11 5.41
N ASN A 285 -8.23 23.45 5.66
CA ASN A 285 -9.51 23.84 5.07
C ASN A 285 -10.13 24.97 5.87
N HIS A 286 -10.34 26.14 5.23
CA HIS A 286 -10.97 27.31 5.82
C HIS A 286 -12.50 27.33 5.64
N GLU A 287 -13.09 26.30 5.04
CA GLU A 287 -14.52 26.16 4.80
C GLU A 287 -15.17 25.28 5.88
N GLY A 288 -16.32 25.73 6.40
CA GLY A 288 -17.14 24.97 7.34
C GLY A 288 -16.60 24.91 8.78
N ASN A 289 -17.04 23.90 9.53
CA ASN A 289 -16.74 23.72 10.97
C ASN A 289 -15.40 23.00 11.24
N MET A 290 -14.42 23.14 10.36
CA MET A 290 -13.14 22.48 10.52
C MET A 290 -12.16 23.38 11.27
N ASN A 291 -11.29 22.76 12.11
CA ASN A 291 -10.29 23.50 12.87
C ASN A 291 -9.27 24.13 11.93
N ASN A 292 -9.19 25.46 11.94
CA ASN A 292 -8.18 26.21 11.20
C ASN A 292 -6.93 26.32 12.05
N TYR A 293 -5.81 25.85 11.54
CA TYR A 293 -4.50 26.29 12.00
C TYR A 293 -4.22 27.66 11.38
N LYS A 294 -4.05 28.66 12.23
CA LYS A 294 -3.51 29.95 11.82
C LYS A 294 -2.00 29.87 11.67
#